data_364338db429e2db67b8fd7741c19b17e
#
_entry.id   364338db429e2db67b8fd7741c19b17e
#
_cell.length_a   1.000
_cell.length_b   1.000
_cell.length_c   1.000
_cell.angle_alpha   90.00
_cell.angle_beta   90.00
_cell.angle_gamma   90.00
#
_symmetry.space_group_name_H-M   'P 1'
#
loop_
_entity.id
_entity.type
_entity.pdbx_description
1 polymer ?
#
loop_
_entity_poly.entity_id
_entity_poly.type
_entity_poly.pdbx_seq_one_letter_code
_entity_poly.pdbx_strand_id
1 'polypeptide(L)'
;MKKPKITMTVIKEDIGFSAHTNVGHSFIATEGSDLEDLKKNIIEAVNLTFEDNNITYTTDEISLRPDLASFFEFYKVINAKALSERIGMNQSLLAQYINGNKKPSPAQTQRILEGVQQVGKELASIQFFL
;
A
#
# COMPACT_ATOMS: atom_id res chain seq x y z
N MET A 1 16.64 -5.22 -23.74
CA MET A 1 15.61 -4.30 -23.30
C MET A 1 15.71 -4.10 -21.80
N LYS A 2 15.60 -2.86 -21.39
CA LYS A 2 15.70 -2.52 -19.97
C LYS A 2 14.44 -2.93 -19.23
N LYS A 3 14.61 -3.57 -18.08
CA LYS A 3 13.52 -4.03 -17.25
C LYS A 3 12.82 -2.83 -16.59
N PRO A 4 11.52 -2.57 -16.88
CA PRO A 4 10.82 -1.46 -16.25
C PRO A 4 10.68 -1.63 -14.75
N LYS A 5 10.72 -0.53 -14.02
CA LYS A 5 10.38 -0.53 -12.60
C LYS A 5 8.87 -0.62 -12.45
N ILE A 6 8.41 -1.47 -11.54
CA ILE A 6 6.99 -1.67 -11.31
C ILE A 6 6.64 -1.27 -9.88
N THR A 7 5.68 -0.35 -9.77
CA THR A 7 5.07 0.03 -8.50
C THR A 7 3.57 -0.18 -8.61
N MET A 8 3.06 -1.13 -7.84
CA MET A 8 1.64 -1.43 -7.80
C MET A 8 0.95 -0.55 -6.75
N THR A 9 -0.12 0.12 -7.14
CA THR A 9 -0.99 0.82 -6.20
C THR A 9 -1.93 -0.19 -5.58
N VAL A 10 -1.90 -0.32 -4.26
CA VAL A 10 -2.70 -1.29 -3.51
C VAL A 10 -3.88 -0.59 -2.86
N ILE A 11 -5.07 -1.10 -3.11
CA ILE A 11 -6.33 -0.56 -2.58
C ILE A 11 -6.93 -1.61 -1.64
N LYS A 12 -7.26 -1.18 -0.42
CA LYS A 12 -8.02 -2.03 0.51
C LYS A 12 -9.48 -2.02 0.08
N GLU A 13 -10.00 -3.21 -0.23
CA GLU A 13 -11.40 -3.41 -0.59
C GLU A 13 -12.19 -3.92 0.62
N ASP A 14 -13.52 -3.99 0.50
CA ASP A 14 -14.36 -4.55 1.55
C ASP A 14 -13.96 -5.99 1.86
N ILE A 15 -13.63 -6.74 0.82
CA ILE A 15 -13.09 -8.11 0.96
C ILE A 15 -11.75 -8.14 0.21
N GLY A 16 -10.67 -8.34 0.98
CA GLY A 16 -9.34 -8.45 0.40
C GLY A 16 -8.75 -7.15 -0.09
N PHE A 17 -7.94 -7.25 -1.12
CA PHE A 17 -7.18 -6.15 -1.70
C PHE A 17 -7.19 -6.23 -3.22
N SER A 18 -7.06 -5.07 -3.87
CA SER A 18 -6.75 -5.01 -5.29
C SER A 18 -5.44 -4.26 -5.50
N ALA A 19 -4.83 -4.46 -6.67
CA ALA A 19 -3.60 -3.76 -7.04
C ALA A 19 -3.63 -3.49 -8.53
N HIS A 20 -3.09 -2.32 -8.92
CA HIS A 20 -3.02 -1.96 -10.33
C HIS A 20 -1.83 -1.05 -10.61
N THR A 21 -1.42 -1.02 -11.86
CA THR A 21 -0.41 -0.08 -12.36
C THR A 21 -0.51 0.03 -13.87
N ASN A 22 0.11 1.07 -14.40
CA ASN A 22 0.33 1.24 -15.84
C ASN A 22 1.83 1.18 -16.11
N VAL A 23 2.24 0.36 -17.06
CA VAL A 23 3.63 0.25 -17.51
C VAL A 23 3.65 0.38 -19.02
N GLY A 24 4.11 1.53 -19.52
CA GLY A 24 4.03 1.82 -20.95
C GLY A 24 2.56 1.83 -21.40
N HIS A 25 2.23 0.97 -22.37
CA HIS A 25 0.87 0.81 -22.88
C HIS A 25 0.10 -0.31 -22.18
N SER A 26 0.71 -0.97 -21.20
CA SER A 26 0.08 -2.08 -20.51
C SER A 26 -0.56 -1.62 -19.21
N PHE A 27 -1.78 -2.10 -18.95
CA PHE A 27 -2.44 -1.94 -17.67
C PHE A 27 -2.44 -3.31 -16.98
N ILE A 28 -1.92 -3.35 -15.77
CA ILE A 28 -1.81 -4.58 -14.97
C ILE A 28 -2.68 -4.41 -13.74
N ALA A 29 -3.62 -5.32 -13.53
CA ALA A 29 -4.52 -5.30 -12.38
C ALA A 29 -4.75 -6.73 -11.88
N THR A 30 -4.83 -6.87 -10.55
CA THR A 30 -5.13 -8.15 -9.92
C THR A 30 -5.74 -7.91 -8.55
N GLU A 31 -6.12 -8.99 -7.89
CA GLU A 31 -6.69 -8.92 -6.54
C GLU A 31 -6.23 -10.11 -5.72
N GLY A 32 -6.46 -10.05 -4.42
CA GLY A 32 -6.15 -11.13 -3.51
C GLY A 32 -6.98 -11.03 -2.23
N SER A 33 -7.18 -12.17 -1.58
CA SER A 33 -7.99 -12.25 -0.36
C SER A 33 -7.26 -11.66 0.86
N ASP A 34 -5.93 -11.71 0.84
CA ASP A 34 -5.06 -11.10 1.84
C ASP A 34 -3.78 -10.61 1.15
N LEU A 35 -2.85 -10.04 1.91
CA LEU A 35 -1.62 -9.48 1.32
C LEU A 35 -0.71 -10.55 0.71
N GLU A 36 -0.63 -11.75 1.29
CA GLU A 36 0.17 -12.84 0.72
C GLU A 36 -0.39 -13.29 -0.61
N ASP A 37 -1.71 -13.52 -0.65
CA ASP A 37 -2.41 -13.89 -1.87
C ASP A 37 -2.27 -12.81 -2.94
N LEU A 38 -2.39 -11.54 -2.55
CA LEU A 38 -2.21 -10.42 -3.46
C LEU A 38 -0.80 -10.41 -4.07
N LYS A 39 0.24 -10.57 -3.25
CA LYS A 39 1.63 -10.57 -3.74
C LYS A 39 1.87 -11.69 -4.75
N LYS A 40 1.34 -12.88 -4.48
CA LYS A 40 1.42 -14.01 -5.39
C LYS A 40 0.75 -13.69 -6.73
N ASN A 41 -0.45 -13.12 -6.67
CA ASN A 41 -1.22 -12.79 -7.87
C ASN A 41 -0.58 -11.64 -8.64
N ILE A 42 0.06 -10.68 -7.96
CA ILE A 42 0.82 -9.61 -8.62
C ILE A 42 1.97 -10.19 -9.44
N ILE A 43 2.75 -11.10 -8.87
CA ILE A 43 3.87 -11.72 -9.58
C ILE A 43 3.39 -12.45 -10.83
N GLU A 44 2.32 -13.20 -10.72
CA GLU A 44 1.75 -13.91 -11.86
C GLU A 44 1.29 -12.94 -12.95
N ALA A 45 0.57 -11.87 -12.58
CA ALA A 45 0.05 -10.90 -13.53
C ALA A 45 1.17 -10.12 -14.23
N VAL A 46 2.20 -9.71 -13.48
CA VAL A 46 3.33 -8.98 -14.03
C VAL A 46 4.12 -9.86 -14.99
N ASN A 47 4.43 -11.08 -14.59
CA ASN A 47 5.21 -11.99 -15.42
C ASN A 47 4.46 -12.41 -16.69
N LEU A 48 3.14 -12.55 -16.59
CA LEU A 48 2.31 -12.82 -17.77
C LEU A 48 2.36 -11.66 -18.76
N THR A 49 2.31 -10.42 -18.25
CA THR A 49 2.34 -9.21 -19.08
C THR A 49 3.64 -9.12 -19.90
N PHE A 50 4.77 -9.52 -19.31
CA PHE A 50 6.09 -9.39 -19.93
C PHE A 50 6.63 -10.71 -20.50
N GLU A 51 5.80 -11.75 -20.59
CA GLU A 51 6.21 -13.06 -21.07
C GLU A 51 6.85 -13.01 -22.46
N ASP A 52 6.25 -12.27 -23.38
CA ASP A 52 6.74 -12.14 -24.76
C ASP A 52 8.04 -11.36 -24.87
N ASN A 53 8.41 -10.61 -23.83
CA ASN A 53 9.63 -9.81 -23.79
C ASN A 53 10.78 -10.56 -23.12
N ASN A 54 10.57 -11.79 -22.69
CA ASN A 54 11.54 -12.59 -21.92
C ASN A 54 12.02 -11.89 -20.65
N ILE A 55 11.12 -11.12 -20.03
CA ILE A 55 11.39 -10.43 -18.77
C ILE A 55 10.61 -11.15 -17.66
N THR A 56 11.31 -11.48 -16.58
CA THR A 56 10.74 -12.14 -15.41
C THR A 56 11.06 -11.32 -14.17
N TYR A 57 10.06 -11.13 -13.33
CA TYR A 57 10.19 -10.40 -12.06
C TYR A 57 10.11 -11.34 -10.87
N THR A 58 10.86 -10.99 -9.81
CA THR A 58 10.70 -11.59 -8.50
C THR A 58 9.90 -10.65 -7.62
N THR A 59 9.38 -11.15 -6.51
CA THR A 59 8.60 -10.35 -5.56
C THR A 59 9.35 -9.11 -5.08
N ASP A 60 10.67 -9.25 -4.85
CA ASP A 60 11.50 -8.16 -4.34
C ASP A 60 11.68 -7.03 -5.35
N GLU A 61 11.44 -7.28 -6.62
CA GLU A 61 11.60 -6.30 -7.68
C GLU A 61 10.35 -5.45 -7.92
N ILE A 62 9.24 -5.76 -7.22
CA ILE A 62 7.98 -5.04 -7.37
C ILE A 62 7.70 -4.29 -6.07
N SER A 63 7.54 -2.96 -6.19
CA SER A 63 7.18 -2.12 -5.05
C SER A 63 5.67 -2.06 -4.90
N LEU A 64 5.19 -2.07 -3.68
CA LEU A 64 3.77 -1.89 -3.36
C LEU A 64 3.59 -0.54 -2.69
N ARG A 65 2.63 0.24 -3.17
CA ARG A 65 2.27 1.53 -2.60
C ARG A 65 0.80 1.50 -2.21
N PRO A 66 0.46 1.61 -0.92
CA PRO A 66 -0.94 1.65 -0.53
C PRO A 66 -1.60 2.95 -0.95
N ASP A 67 -2.87 2.88 -1.32
CA ASP A 67 -3.71 4.05 -1.47
C ASP A 67 -4.16 4.47 -0.08
N LEU A 68 -3.61 5.57 0.43
CA LEU A 68 -3.87 6.00 1.81
C LEU A 68 -5.34 6.38 2.03
N ALA A 69 -5.99 6.98 1.02
CA ALA A 69 -7.40 7.34 1.16
C ALA A 69 -8.27 6.11 1.43
N SER A 70 -8.09 5.03 0.65
CA SER A 70 -8.85 3.80 0.86
C SER A 70 -8.47 3.10 2.16
N PHE A 71 -7.18 3.14 2.51
CA PHE A 71 -6.68 2.53 3.74
C PHE A 71 -7.36 3.17 4.98
N PHE A 72 -7.37 4.49 5.07
CA PHE A 72 -7.98 5.20 6.19
C PHE A 72 -9.50 5.16 6.16
N GLU A 73 -10.10 5.04 4.99
CA GLU A 73 -11.54 4.81 4.88
C GLU A 73 -11.94 3.45 5.46
N PHE A 74 -11.15 2.43 5.19
CA PHE A 74 -11.40 1.10 5.74
C PHE A 74 -11.09 1.03 7.24
N TYR A 75 -9.96 1.58 7.67
CA TYR A 75 -9.52 1.54 9.06
C TYR A 75 -9.89 2.82 9.82
N LYS A 76 -11.17 3.15 9.87
CA LYS A 76 -11.68 4.36 10.55
C LYS A 76 -11.41 4.37 12.06
N VAL A 77 -11.04 3.23 12.61
CA VAL A 77 -10.61 3.14 14.02
C VAL A 77 -9.35 3.95 14.29
N ILE A 78 -8.55 4.23 13.26
CA ILE A 78 -7.32 5.02 13.40
C ILE A 78 -7.68 6.51 13.48
N ASN A 79 -7.27 7.15 14.58
CA ASN A 79 -7.46 8.59 14.79
C ASN A 79 -6.33 9.34 14.07
N ALA A 80 -6.68 10.01 12.96
CA ALA A 80 -5.71 10.69 12.13
C ALA A 80 -5.00 11.84 12.86
N LYS A 81 -5.72 12.61 13.69
CA LYS A 81 -5.13 13.69 14.44
C LYS A 81 -4.07 13.18 15.42
N ALA A 82 -4.42 12.16 16.19
CA ALA A 82 -3.48 11.55 17.13
C ALA A 82 -2.28 10.93 16.41
N LEU A 83 -2.50 10.30 15.26
CA LEU A 83 -1.43 9.76 14.45
C LEU A 83 -0.48 10.85 13.96
N SER A 84 -1.03 12.00 13.50
CA SER A 84 -0.20 13.12 13.05
C SER A 84 0.72 13.63 14.15
N GLU A 85 0.23 13.70 15.37
CA GLU A 85 1.01 14.11 16.54
C GLU A 85 2.15 13.12 16.82
N ARG A 86 1.85 11.81 16.77
CA ARG A 86 2.85 10.77 17.02
C ARG A 86 4.00 10.80 16.02
N ILE A 87 3.70 11.02 14.75
CA ILE A 87 4.73 11.00 13.69
C ILE A 87 5.32 12.38 13.42
N GLY A 88 4.86 13.41 14.14
CA GLY A 88 5.36 14.77 13.95
C GLY A 88 5.01 15.36 12.60
N MET A 89 3.87 15.00 12.04
CA MET A 89 3.38 15.52 10.77
C MET A 89 2.27 16.54 11.01
N ASN A 90 2.21 17.60 10.18
CA ASN A 90 1.15 18.57 10.24
C ASN A 90 -0.21 17.88 10.03
N GLN A 91 -1.16 18.16 10.91
CA GLN A 91 -2.49 17.54 10.88
C GLN A 91 -3.23 17.84 9.58
N SER A 92 -3.16 19.08 9.10
CA SER A 92 -3.83 19.46 7.85
C SER A 92 -3.25 18.74 6.64
N LEU A 93 -1.95 18.52 6.64
CA LEU A 93 -1.27 17.80 5.57
C LEU A 93 -1.70 16.32 5.57
N LEU A 94 -1.71 15.68 6.74
CA LEU A 94 -2.16 14.29 6.84
C LEU A 94 -3.62 14.16 6.40
N ALA A 95 -4.48 15.10 6.81
CA ALA A 95 -5.89 15.10 6.39
C ALA A 95 -6.03 15.19 4.88
N GLN A 96 -5.21 15.99 4.21
CA GLN A 96 -5.23 16.09 2.74
C GLN A 96 -4.81 14.80 2.06
N TYR A 97 -3.86 14.07 2.62
CA TYR A 97 -3.47 12.75 2.12
C TYR A 97 -4.60 11.73 2.30
N ILE A 98 -5.23 11.74 3.47
CA ILE A 98 -6.32 10.80 3.79
C ILE A 98 -7.54 11.07 2.92
N ASN A 99 -7.85 12.32 2.64
CA ASN A 99 -9.00 12.69 1.81
C ASN A 99 -8.72 12.56 0.30
N GLY A 100 -7.49 12.25 -0.07
CA GLY A 100 -7.11 12.14 -1.47
C GLY A 100 -6.88 13.49 -2.18
N ASN A 101 -6.92 14.61 -1.44
CA ASN A 101 -6.70 15.94 -2.01
C ASN A 101 -5.24 16.19 -2.40
N LYS A 102 -4.32 15.54 -1.72
CA LYS A 102 -2.89 15.56 -2.04
C LYS A 102 -2.38 14.14 -2.07
N LYS A 103 -1.44 13.87 -2.97
CA LYS A 103 -0.77 12.58 -3.07
C LYS A 103 0.55 12.65 -2.31
N PRO A 104 0.76 11.80 -1.30
CA PRO A 104 2.01 11.81 -0.56
C PRO A 104 3.15 11.26 -1.40
N SER A 105 4.37 11.74 -1.14
CA SER A 105 5.58 11.16 -1.71
C SER A 105 5.81 9.76 -1.13
N PRO A 106 6.66 8.92 -1.77
CA PRO A 106 7.04 7.63 -1.18
C PRO A 106 7.59 7.76 0.24
N ALA A 107 8.40 8.79 0.52
CA ALA A 107 8.96 9.02 1.85
C ALA A 107 7.87 9.33 2.87
N GLN A 108 6.89 10.17 2.51
CA GLN A 108 5.78 10.50 3.40
C GLN A 108 4.86 9.30 3.63
N THR A 109 4.60 8.54 2.59
CA THR A 109 3.82 7.29 2.70
C THR A 109 4.49 6.34 3.68
N GLN A 110 5.80 6.15 3.55
CA GLN A 110 6.57 5.28 4.44
C GLN A 110 6.49 5.76 5.89
N ARG A 111 6.62 7.05 6.10
CA ARG A 111 6.54 7.66 7.43
C ARG A 111 5.18 7.42 8.10
N ILE A 112 4.10 7.59 7.34
CA ILE A 112 2.74 7.35 7.82
C ILE A 112 2.55 5.87 8.18
N LEU A 113 2.98 4.96 7.29
CA LEU A 113 2.83 3.53 7.52
C LEU A 113 3.66 3.03 8.70
N GLU A 114 4.88 3.55 8.88
CA GLU A 114 5.71 3.21 10.04
C GLU A 114 5.03 3.63 11.34
N GLY A 115 4.37 4.80 11.35
CA GLY A 115 3.60 5.24 12.50
C GLY A 115 2.43 4.30 12.81
N VAL A 116 1.69 3.90 11.79
CA VAL A 116 0.59 2.94 11.93
C VAL A 116 1.10 1.59 12.45
N GLN A 117 2.20 1.10 11.87
CA GLN A 117 2.79 -0.17 12.29
C GLN A 117 3.26 -0.14 13.73
N GLN A 118 3.83 0.98 14.16
CA GLN A 118 4.27 1.14 15.55
C GLN A 118 3.09 1.07 16.52
N VAL A 119 1.99 1.74 16.20
CA VAL A 119 0.76 1.65 17.00
C VAL A 119 0.25 0.22 17.03
N GLY A 120 0.27 -0.47 15.88
CA GLY A 120 -0.14 -1.87 15.80
C GLY A 120 0.66 -2.78 16.71
N LYS A 121 1.99 -2.60 16.75
CA LYS A 121 2.87 -3.35 17.63
C LYS A 121 2.56 -3.09 19.10
N GLU A 122 2.33 -1.83 19.46
CA GLU A 122 1.99 -1.45 20.83
C GLU A 122 0.67 -2.09 21.25
N LEU A 123 -0.36 -2.01 20.40
CA LEU A 123 -1.67 -2.61 20.68
C LEU A 123 -1.60 -4.13 20.78
N ALA A 124 -0.83 -4.76 19.92
CA ALA A 124 -0.67 -6.22 19.92
C ALA A 124 0.03 -6.71 21.18
N SER A 125 0.85 -5.87 21.82
CA SER A 125 1.58 -6.24 23.04
C SER A 125 0.78 -6.00 24.33
N ILE A 126 -0.38 -5.37 24.24
CA ILE A 126 -1.22 -5.11 25.42
C ILE A 126 -1.77 -6.42 25.96
N GLN A 127 -1.57 -6.65 27.25
CA GLN A 127 -2.12 -7.79 27.96
C GLN A 127 -3.13 -7.30 28.98
N PHE A 128 -4.29 -7.93 28.99
CA PHE A 128 -5.33 -7.61 29.96
C PHE A 128 -5.41 -8.72 31.02
N PHE A 129 -5.34 -8.33 32.28
CA PHE A 129 -5.48 -9.24 33.40
C PHE A 129 -6.92 -9.20 33.89
N LEU A 130 -7.64 -10.26 33.62
CA LEU A 130 -9.06 -10.38 33.97
C LEU A 130 -9.25 -11.13 35.28
#